data_75371eaf40a9133cd1d60eef4a70c99e
#
_entry.id   75371eaf40a9133cd1d60eef4a70c99e
#
_cell.length_a   1.000
_cell.length_b   1.000
_cell.length_c   1.000
_cell.angle_alpha   90.00
_cell.angle_beta   90.00
_cell.angle_gamma   90.00
#
_symmetry.space_group_name_H-M   'P 1'
#
loop_
_entity.id
_entity.type
_entity.pdbx_description
1 polymer ?
#
loop_
_entity_poly.entity_id
_entity_poly.type
_entity_poly.pdbx_seq_one_letter_code
_entity_poly.pdbx_strand_id
1 'polypeptide(L)'
;NYPNPFNPSTKISYYTFINTFVNINIIDVRGHHVTTLVSSDKPPGEYSVYWSGTDEYDQLVSAGIYFYNIAAGDYREVKKMILLK
;
A
#
# COMPACT_ATOMS: atom_id res chain seq x y z
N ASN A 1 -3.06 10.36 -2.53
CA ASN A 1 -3.30 9.91 -1.15
C ASN A 1 -4.06 10.91 -0.37
N TYR A 2 -5.11 10.44 0.24
CA TYR A 2 -5.97 11.27 1.04
C TYR A 2 -6.20 10.61 2.37
N PRO A 3 -5.36 10.87 3.36
CA PRO A 3 -5.69 10.38 4.70
C PRO A 3 -6.90 11.12 5.21
N ASN A 4 -7.78 10.38 5.83
CA ASN A 4 -8.98 10.93 6.44
C ASN A 4 -8.80 10.89 7.95
N PRO A 5 -8.79 12.02 8.66
CA PRO A 5 -8.49 12.01 10.09
C PRO A 5 -9.55 11.30 10.94
N PHE A 6 -10.78 11.17 10.46
CA PHE A 6 -11.84 10.51 11.23
C PHE A 6 -12.01 9.05 10.84
N ASN A 7 -11.53 8.68 9.69
CA ASN A 7 -11.63 7.32 9.17
C ASN A 7 -10.40 7.10 8.34
N PRO A 8 -9.25 6.95 8.97
CA PRO A 8 -7.99 6.94 8.26
C PRO A 8 -7.91 5.78 7.29
N SER A 9 -7.86 6.12 6.03
CA SER A 9 -7.61 5.16 4.97
C SER A 9 -7.01 5.91 3.82
N THR A 10 -6.26 5.21 3.01
CA THR A 10 -5.68 5.81 1.82
C THR A 10 -5.85 4.85 0.66
N LYS A 11 -6.11 5.40 -0.50
CA LYS A 11 -6.33 4.64 -1.71
C LYS A 11 -5.03 4.61 -2.50
N ILE A 12 -4.63 3.42 -2.91
CA ILE A 12 -3.46 3.21 -3.74
C ILE A 12 -3.96 2.70 -5.07
N SER A 13 -3.75 3.47 -6.13
CA SER A 13 -4.17 3.11 -7.47
C SER A 13 -2.96 2.74 -8.30
N TYR A 14 -3.12 1.72 -9.12
CA TYR A 14 -2.05 1.27 -10.00
C TYR A 14 -2.65 0.61 -11.23
N TYR A 15 -1.81 0.41 -12.24
CA TYR A 15 -2.25 -0.31 -13.42
C TYR A 15 -1.12 -1.17 -13.96
N THR A 16 -1.52 -2.19 -14.72
CA THR A 16 -0.58 -3.11 -15.34
C THR A 16 -0.85 -3.16 -16.84
N PHE A 17 0.19 -3.35 -17.63
CA PHE A 17 0.07 -3.45 -19.08
C PHE A 17 0.05 -4.89 -19.56
N ILE A 18 0.58 -5.80 -18.76
CA ILE A 18 0.65 -7.22 -19.07
C ILE A 18 0.27 -8.02 -17.83
N ASN A 19 0.01 -9.29 -17.99
CA ASN A 19 -0.15 -10.16 -16.84
C ASN A 19 1.13 -10.14 -16.04
N THR A 20 1.01 -9.84 -14.75
CA THR A 20 2.21 -9.77 -13.91
C THR A 20 1.82 -10.01 -12.46
N PHE A 21 2.78 -10.52 -11.70
CA PHE A 21 2.60 -10.65 -10.26
C PHE A 21 2.81 -9.28 -9.61
N VAL A 22 1.85 -8.86 -8.80
CA VAL A 22 1.89 -7.57 -8.12
C VAL A 22 2.00 -7.79 -6.62
N ASN A 23 2.93 -7.07 -6.01
CA ASN A 23 3.12 -7.10 -4.57
C ASN A 23 3.13 -5.66 -4.07
N ILE A 24 2.26 -5.34 -3.13
CA ILE A 24 2.20 -4.01 -2.52
C ILE A 24 2.32 -4.17 -1.02
N ASN A 25 3.38 -3.60 -0.46
CA ASN A 25 3.67 -3.67 0.97
C ASN A 25 3.66 -2.29 1.57
N ILE A 26 3.23 -2.20 2.82
CA ILE A 26 3.35 -1.00 3.62
C ILE A 26 4.51 -1.20 4.57
N ILE A 27 5.40 -0.21 4.63
CA ILE A 27 6.55 -0.23 5.55
C ILE A 27 6.58 1.06 6.35
N ASP A 28 7.18 1.02 7.53
CA ASP A 28 7.31 2.21 8.37
C ASP A 28 8.61 2.95 8.08
N VAL A 29 8.88 4.02 8.83
CA VAL A 29 10.07 4.86 8.60
C VAL A 29 11.36 4.13 8.85
N ARG A 30 11.33 3.03 9.59
CA ARG A 30 12.52 2.22 9.86
C ARG A 30 12.72 1.13 8.81
N GLY A 31 11.78 1.03 7.85
CA GLY A 31 11.83 -0.01 6.85
C GLY A 31 11.21 -1.33 7.29
N HIS A 32 10.53 -1.35 8.43
CA HIS A 32 9.89 -2.57 8.91
C HIS A 32 8.58 -2.81 8.20
N HIS A 33 8.32 -4.04 7.83
CA HIS A 33 7.09 -4.43 7.16
C HIS A 33 5.90 -4.25 8.12
N VAL A 34 4.88 -3.57 7.62
CA VAL A 34 3.64 -3.35 8.37
C VAL A 34 2.58 -4.31 7.91
N THR A 35 2.30 -4.34 6.62
CA THR A 35 1.31 -5.26 6.06
C THR A 35 1.51 -5.40 4.56
N THR A 36 0.93 -6.45 4.00
CA THR A 36 0.90 -6.67 2.56
C THR A 36 -0.53 -6.48 2.08
N LEU A 37 -0.73 -5.57 1.14
CA LEU A 37 -2.05 -5.26 0.62
C LEU A 37 -2.40 -6.11 -0.59
N VAL A 38 -1.43 -6.39 -1.45
CA VAL A 38 -1.64 -7.17 -2.67
C VAL A 38 -0.46 -8.11 -2.82
N SER A 39 -0.75 -9.35 -3.17
CA SER A 39 0.27 -10.35 -3.45
C SER A 39 -0.36 -11.40 -4.36
N SER A 40 -0.51 -11.06 -5.66
CA SER A 40 -1.18 -11.97 -6.59
C SER A 40 -0.90 -11.56 -8.03
N ASP A 41 -1.19 -12.48 -8.93
CA ASP A 41 -1.12 -12.20 -10.36
C ASP A 41 -2.30 -11.31 -10.76
N LYS A 42 -2.01 -10.34 -11.64
CA LYS A 42 -3.02 -9.42 -12.13
C LYS A 42 -2.97 -9.35 -13.64
N PRO A 43 -4.11 -9.53 -14.31
CA PRO A 43 -4.19 -9.26 -15.76
C PRO A 43 -4.06 -7.75 -16.01
N PRO A 44 -3.85 -7.36 -17.27
CA PRO A 44 -3.78 -5.92 -17.58
C PRO A 44 -5.04 -5.20 -17.15
N GLY A 45 -4.87 -4.02 -16.60
CA GLY A 45 -6.02 -3.23 -16.17
C GLY A 45 -5.65 -2.22 -15.11
N GLU A 46 -6.67 -1.52 -14.64
CA GLU A 46 -6.55 -0.55 -13.56
C GLU A 46 -7.08 -1.15 -12.28
N TYR A 47 -6.39 -0.88 -11.19
CA TYR A 47 -6.72 -1.44 -9.89
C TYR A 47 -6.58 -0.40 -8.82
N SER A 48 -7.26 -0.61 -7.71
CA SER A 48 -7.04 0.18 -6.52
C SER A 48 -7.19 -0.71 -5.31
N VAL A 49 -6.50 -0.34 -4.25
CA VAL A 49 -6.56 -1.02 -2.97
C VAL A 49 -6.51 0.05 -1.89
N TYR A 50 -7.13 -0.23 -0.76
CA TYR A 50 -7.18 0.70 0.36
C TYR A 50 -6.37 0.16 1.51
N TRP A 51 -5.63 1.06 2.17
CA TRP A 51 -4.99 0.76 3.43
C TRP A 51 -5.69 1.56 4.51
N SER A 52 -6.16 0.86 5.53
CA SER A 52 -6.95 1.48 6.60
C SER A 52 -6.13 1.72 7.87
N GLY A 53 -4.81 1.76 7.75
CA GLY A 53 -3.97 2.05 8.90
C GLY A 53 -3.79 0.90 9.85
N THR A 54 -3.83 -0.32 9.33
CA THR A 54 -3.70 -1.52 10.15
C THR A 54 -2.48 -2.33 9.74
N ASP A 55 -1.97 -3.12 10.68
CA ASP A 55 -0.87 -4.05 10.41
C ASP A 55 -1.44 -5.40 9.94
N GLU A 56 -0.56 -6.39 9.80
CA GLU A 56 -0.96 -7.69 9.27
C GLU A 56 -1.84 -8.47 10.24
N TYR A 57 -1.96 -8.01 11.48
CA TYR A 57 -2.84 -8.63 12.49
C TYR A 57 -4.13 -7.82 12.66
N ASP A 58 -4.37 -6.90 11.73
CA ASP A 58 -5.57 -6.06 11.72
C ASP A 58 -5.64 -5.12 12.93
N GLN A 59 -4.49 -4.75 13.45
CA GLN A 59 -4.40 -3.80 14.56
C GLN A 59 -3.99 -2.44 14.04
N LEU A 60 -4.58 -1.40 14.61
CA LEU A 60 -4.28 -0.02 14.23
C LEU A 60 -2.83 0.31 14.54
N VAL A 61 -2.16 0.98 13.60
CA VAL A 61 -0.80 1.46 13.80
C VAL A 61 -0.84 2.95 14.14
N SER A 62 0.29 3.46 14.63
CA SER A 62 0.41 4.86 15.05
C SER A 62 0.28 5.80 13.86
N ALA A 63 -0.23 7.00 14.11
CA ALA A 63 -0.16 8.06 13.12
C ALA A 63 1.29 8.36 12.79
N GLY A 64 1.57 8.75 11.58
CA GLY A 64 2.93 9.07 11.18
C GLY A 64 3.19 8.80 9.72
N ILE A 65 4.46 8.67 9.40
CA ILE A 65 4.92 8.49 8.02
C ILE A 65 5.09 7.01 7.73
N TYR A 66 4.55 6.61 6.58
CA TYR A 66 4.66 5.24 6.06
C TYR A 66 4.99 5.32 4.58
N PHE A 67 5.44 4.20 4.05
CA PHE A 67 5.72 4.10 2.63
C PHE A 67 5.00 2.89 2.09
N TYR A 68 4.54 2.98 0.85
CA TYR A 68 4.14 1.76 0.17
C TYR A 68 5.11 1.46 -0.95
N ASN A 69 5.37 0.19 -1.11
CA ASN A 69 6.33 -0.33 -2.06
C ASN A 69 5.56 -1.22 -3.03
N ILE A 70 5.54 -0.83 -4.30
CA ILE A 70 4.89 -1.61 -5.35
C ILE A 70 5.96 -2.33 -6.16
N ALA A 71 5.78 -3.62 -6.33
CA ALA A 71 6.60 -4.43 -7.21
C ALA A 71 5.67 -5.14 -8.19
N ALA A 72 5.85 -4.90 -9.48
CA ALA A 72 5.03 -5.48 -10.53
C ALA A 72 5.96 -5.89 -11.68
N GLY A 73 6.32 -7.17 -11.72
CA GLY A 73 7.33 -7.63 -12.65
C GLY A 73 8.65 -6.94 -12.34
N ASP A 74 9.19 -6.24 -13.33
CA ASP A 74 10.44 -5.49 -13.17
C ASP A 74 10.22 -4.08 -12.64
N TYR A 75 8.97 -3.65 -12.54
CA TYR A 75 8.64 -2.32 -12.09
C TYR A 75 8.70 -2.24 -10.57
N ARG A 76 9.31 -1.18 -10.08
CA ARG A 76 9.40 -0.92 -8.64
C ARG A 76 9.13 0.54 -8.38
N GLU A 77 8.33 0.81 -7.35
CA GLU A 77 8.05 2.18 -6.94
C GLU A 77 7.83 2.23 -5.43
N VAL A 78 8.35 3.29 -4.80
CA VAL A 78 8.15 3.53 -3.37
C VAL A 78 7.57 4.93 -3.23
N LYS A 79 6.48 5.05 -2.49
CA LYS A 79 5.84 6.34 -2.25
C LYS A 79 5.57 6.55 -0.78
N LYS A 80 5.69 7.81 -0.38
CA LYS A 80 5.48 8.22 1.01
C LYS A 80 4.01 8.52 1.24
N MET A 81 3.52 8.13 2.43
CA MET A 81 2.17 8.44 2.88
C MET A 81 2.26 9.00 4.28
N ILE A 82 1.24 9.77 4.65
CA ILE A 82 1.09 10.27 6.00
C ILE A 82 -0.24 9.76 6.53
N LEU A 83 -0.18 9.03 7.64
CA LEU A 83 -1.37 8.51 8.30
C LEU A 83 -1.73 9.45 9.43
N LEU A 84 -2.93 10.01 9.34
CA LEU A 84 -3.48 10.88 10.36
C LEU A 84 -4.54 10.13 11.15
N LYS A 85 -4.75 10.57 12.36
CA LYS A 85 -5.79 9.97 13.20
C LYS A 85 -6.72 11.00 13.74
#